data_dcffeeb623e32414bc6ca21b20d4a7ca
#
_entry.id   dcffeeb623e32414bc6ca21b20d4a7ca
#
_cell.length_a   1.000
_cell.length_b   1.000
_cell.length_c   1.000
_cell.angle_alpha   90.00
_cell.angle_beta   90.00
_cell.angle_gamma   90.00
#
_symmetry.space_group_name_H-M   'P 1'
#
loop_
_entity.id
_entity.type
_entity.pdbx_description
1 polymer ?
#
loop_
_entity_poly.entity_id
_entity_poly.type
_entity_poly.pdbx_seq_one_letter_code
_entity_poly.pdbx_strand_id
1 'polypeptide(L)'
;MGELTCGVTGSGGARGGVRAGTVCGMDTSWWLALAAVVVLALVAAVVDGRGRGDRGPRGRTTRPPGRPRGPRRRLPAPKPAEIWWAKVPYEDGPGEKDRPCLVLSVRGESAVVAKITSKYHDERAGVIPLPPGSVGDARGRPSFLETDELRDVPVWEFRRRAGIVDPALWDQVRYLAG
;
A
#
# COMPACT_ATOMS: atom_id res chain seq x y z
N MET A 1 19.87 -34.57 -56.19
CA MET A 1 21.08 -35.38 -56.39
C MET A 1 21.70 -35.58 -55.02
N GLY A 2 21.67 -36.69 -54.49
CA GLY A 2 21.81 -38.08 -54.41
C GLY A 2 21.40 -38.50 -52.99
N GLU A 3 20.46 -39.24 -52.80
CA GLU A 3 20.29 -40.69 -52.73
C GLU A 3 21.50 -41.49 -52.25
N LEU A 4 21.21 -42.33 -51.28
CA LEU A 4 21.44 -43.77 -51.23
C LEU A 4 21.48 -44.20 -49.75
N THR A 5 20.48 -44.88 -49.37
CA THR A 5 20.17 -46.33 -49.31
C THR A 5 20.96 -47.13 -48.31
N CYS A 6 20.16 -47.68 -47.39
CA CYS A 6 19.97 -49.13 -47.16
C CYS A 6 21.06 -49.89 -46.39
N GLY A 7 20.61 -50.59 -45.38
CA GLY A 7 21.31 -51.65 -44.70
C GLY A 7 20.44 -52.33 -43.67
N VAL A 8 19.58 -53.23 -44.12
CA VAL A 8 18.83 -54.21 -43.33
C VAL A 8 19.74 -55.40 -43.01
N THR A 9 19.60 -55.93 -41.81
CA THR A 9 19.60 -57.35 -41.35
C THR A 9 20.15 -57.34 -39.93
N GLY A 10 19.55 -58.02 -39.00
CA GLY A 10 18.97 -59.25 -38.79
C GLY A 10 18.57 -59.52 -37.36
N SER A 11 17.47 -60.09 -37.23
CA SER A 11 17.12 -61.25 -36.44
C SER A 11 17.73 -61.48 -35.05
N GLY A 12 16.87 -61.65 -34.05
CA GLY A 12 17.21 -62.48 -32.90
C GLY A 12 16.47 -62.12 -31.61
N GLY A 13 15.36 -62.79 -31.34
CA GLY A 13 15.10 -63.46 -30.10
C GLY A 13 14.59 -62.70 -28.89
N ALA A 14 13.29 -62.75 -28.76
CA ALA A 14 12.57 -63.28 -27.60
C ALA A 14 12.80 -62.73 -26.17
N ARG A 15 11.65 -62.51 -25.59
CA ARG A 15 11.24 -62.58 -24.16
C ARG A 15 11.05 -61.25 -23.47
N GLY A 16 9.82 -60.87 -23.42
CA GLY A 16 8.98 -60.76 -22.24
C GLY A 16 9.56 -60.00 -21.07
N GLY A 17 9.17 -58.78 -20.96
CA GLY A 17 9.33 -57.99 -19.74
C GLY A 17 8.39 -56.82 -19.81
N VAL A 18 7.16 -57.04 -19.43
CA VAL A 18 6.22 -55.94 -19.13
C VAL A 18 6.80 -55.21 -17.95
N ARG A 19 7.50 -54.12 -18.20
CA ARG A 19 7.81 -53.16 -17.15
C ARG A 19 6.54 -52.40 -16.88
N ALA A 20 5.86 -52.85 -15.81
CA ALA A 20 4.85 -52.07 -15.14
C ALA A 20 5.44 -50.66 -14.89
N GLY A 21 4.82 -49.67 -15.49
CA GLY A 21 5.10 -48.27 -15.18
C GLY A 21 4.87 -48.06 -13.68
N THR A 22 5.93 -47.81 -12.98
CA THR A 22 5.84 -47.30 -11.61
C THR A 22 5.14 -45.96 -11.71
N VAL A 23 3.85 -45.95 -11.42
CA VAL A 23 3.11 -44.73 -11.08
C VAL A 23 3.85 -44.21 -9.88
N CYS A 24 4.52 -43.09 -10.08
CA CYS A 24 5.16 -42.31 -9.01
C CYS A 24 4.01 -41.94 -8.04
N GLY A 25 3.81 -42.78 -7.03
CA GLY A 25 2.90 -42.45 -5.95
C GLY A 25 3.41 -41.17 -5.33
N MET A 26 2.62 -40.13 -5.41
CA MET A 26 2.85 -38.93 -4.62
C MET A 26 2.85 -39.39 -3.17
N ASP A 27 4.05 -39.47 -2.61
CA ASP A 27 4.29 -39.93 -1.27
C ASP A 27 3.41 -39.16 -0.29
N THR A 28 2.59 -39.86 0.43
CA THR A 28 1.73 -39.34 1.50
C THR A 28 2.54 -38.57 2.54
N SER A 29 3.86 -38.82 2.58
CA SER A 29 4.85 -38.08 3.40
C SER A 29 4.89 -36.59 3.13
N TRP A 30 4.69 -36.15 1.90
CA TRP A 30 4.69 -34.72 1.56
C TRP A 30 3.51 -33.99 2.22
N TRP A 31 2.34 -34.60 2.25
CA TRP A 31 1.18 -33.99 2.88
C TRP A 31 1.33 -33.91 4.41
N LEU A 32 2.01 -34.89 5.01
CA LEU A 32 2.33 -34.83 6.43
C LEU A 32 3.35 -33.73 6.74
N ALA A 33 4.35 -33.56 5.89
CA ALA A 33 5.32 -32.44 6.03
C ALA A 33 4.66 -31.09 5.88
N LEU A 34 3.78 -30.91 4.88
CA LEU A 34 3.02 -29.68 4.70
C LEU A 34 2.10 -29.40 5.90
N ALA A 35 1.39 -30.40 6.37
CA ALA A 35 0.53 -30.27 7.55
C ALA A 35 1.33 -29.86 8.79
N ALA A 36 2.51 -30.43 9.00
CA ALA A 36 3.39 -30.06 10.12
C ALA A 36 3.86 -28.61 10.04
N VAL A 37 4.22 -28.13 8.86
CA VAL A 37 4.64 -26.73 8.64
C VAL A 37 3.47 -25.76 8.90
N VAL A 38 2.27 -26.09 8.43
CA VAL A 38 1.08 -25.26 8.66
C VAL A 38 0.72 -25.22 10.15
N VAL A 39 0.79 -26.34 10.85
CA VAL A 39 0.55 -26.38 12.30
C VAL A 39 1.59 -25.56 13.06
N LEU A 40 2.87 -25.68 12.71
CA LEU A 40 3.93 -24.88 13.33
C LEU A 40 3.73 -23.39 13.09
N ALA A 41 3.34 -22.98 11.88
CA ALA A 41 3.05 -21.59 11.56
C ALA A 41 1.84 -21.06 12.34
N LEU A 42 0.80 -21.86 12.50
CA LEU A 42 -0.38 -21.51 13.31
C LEU A 42 -0.04 -21.39 14.79
N VAL A 43 0.77 -22.31 15.32
CA VAL A 43 1.23 -22.25 16.73
C VAL A 43 2.08 -21.01 16.94
N ALA A 44 3.01 -20.69 16.04
CA ALA A 44 3.82 -19.47 16.12
C ALA A 44 2.94 -18.21 16.10
N ALA A 45 1.93 -18.15 15.22
CA ALA A 45 1.01 -17.01 15.16
C ALA A 45 0.16 -16.86 16.43
N VAL A 46 -0.25 -17.97 17.05
CA VAL A 46 -1.02 -17.96 18.31
C VAL A 46 -0.12 -17.56 19.50
N VAL A 47 1.14 -17.99 19.51
CA VAL A 47 2.10 -17.64 20.57
C VAL A 47 2.47 -16.16 20.47
N ASP A 48 2.73 -15.65 19.26
CA ASP A 48 2.99 -14.21 19.04
C ASP A 48 1.77 -13.33 19.32
N GLY A 49 0.56 -13.84 19.03
CA GLY A 49 -0.69 -13.15 19.34
C GLY A 49 -0.99 -13.09 20.86
N ARG A 50 -0.57 -14.09 21.61
CA ARG A 50 -0.74 -14.12 23.06
C ARG A 50 0.33 -13.33 23.82
N GLY A 51 1.46 -13.03 23.22
CA GLY A 51 2.55 -12.24 23.84
C GLY A 51 2.31 -10.73 23.85
N ARG A 52 1.25 -10.22 23.21
CA ARG A 52 0.89 -8.80 23.18
C ARG A 52 -0.24 -8.41 24.13
N GLY A 53 -0.82 -9.35 24.83
CA GLY A 53 -1.80 -9.12 25.87
C GLY A 53 -1.15 -9.22 27.24
N ASP A 54 -1.15 -8.12 27.96
CA ASP A 54 -0.88 -8.07 29.40
C ASP A 54 0.58 -7.92 29.85
N ARG A 55 1.18 -6.75 29.57
CA ARG A 55 2.13 -6.17 30.51
C ARG A 55 1.38 -5.25 31.46
N GLY A 56 0.85 -5.85 32.50
CA GLY A 56 0.30 -5.16 33.65
C GLY A 56 1.32 -4.21 34.32
N PRO A 57 0.88 -3.28 35.14
CA PRO A 57 1.64 -2.14 35.64
C PRO A 57 2.64 -2.58 36.72
N ARG A 58 3.90 -2.79 36.35
CA ARG A 58 4.98 -2.87 37.34
C ARG A 58 5.96 -1.74 37.08
N GLY A 59 5.98 -0.84 38.01
CA GLY A 59 6.96 0.23 38.13
C GLY A 59 6.31 1.59 38.22
N ARG A 60 6.04 2.03 39.44
CA ARG A 60 5.98 3.46 39.81
C ARG A 60 7.36 4.05 39.51
N THR A 61 7.65 4.28 38.26
CA THR A 61 8.59 5.34 37.91
C THR A 61 7.77 6.62 38.08
N THR A 62 8.10 7.39 39.06
CA THR A 62 7.70 8.78 39.17
C THR A 62 8.11 9.50 37.90
N ARG A 63 7.23 9.44 36.90
CA ARG A 63 7.34 10.26 35.70
C ARG A 63 7.35 11.70 36.18
N PRO A 64 8.37 12.50 35.87
CA PRO A 64 8.35 13.92 36.22
C PRO A 64 7.01 14.49 35.74
N PRO A 65 6.37 15.39 36.52
CA PRO A 65 5.12 15.99 36.12
C PRO A 65 5.31 16.51 34.69
N GLY A 66 4.52 15.95 33.78
CA GLY A 66 4.62 16.27 32.36
C GLY A 66 4.54 17.77 32.22
N ARG A 67 5.55 18.36 31.59
CA ARG A 67 5.52 19.75 31.17
C ARG A 67 4.11 20.02 30.65
N PRO A 68 3.41 21.07 31.17
CA PRO A 68 2.10 21.41 30.64
C PRO A 68 2.22 21.43 29.13
N ARG A 69 1.41 20.65 28.43
CA ARG A 69 1.28 20.80 26.98
C ARG A 69 0.86 22.25 26.80
N GLY A 70 1.82 23.07 26.42
CA GLY A 70 1.55 24.44 26.03
C GLY A 70 0.35 24.46 25.07
N PRO A 71 -0.41 25.53 24.99
CA PRO A 71 -1.62 25.59 24.18
C PRO A 71 -1.25 25.01 22.83
N ARG A 72 -1.99 23.99 22.39
CA ARG A 72 -1.79 23.38 21.07
C ARG A 72 -1.81 24.53 20.09
N ARG A 73 -0.63 24.88 19.58
CA ARG A 73 -0.49 25.92 18.58
C ARG A 73 -1.50 25.57 17.51
N ARG A 74 -2.59 26.33 17.43
CA ARG A 74 -3.60 26.11 16.37
C ARG A 74 -2.83 26.17 15.06
N LEU A 75 -2.82 25.06 14.35
CA LEU A 75 -2.29 25.08 12.99
C LEU A 75 -3.04 26.16 12.22
N PRO A 76 -2.37 26.93 11.38
CA PRO A 76 -3.07 27.86 10.50
C PRO A 76 -4.11 27.09 9.70
N ALA A 77 -5.25 27.71 9.44
CA ALA A 77 -6.28 27.10 8.61
C ALA A 77 -5.72 26.78 7.20
N PRO A 78 -6.08 25.65 6.61
CA PRO A 78 -5.67 25.34 5.25
C PRO A 78 -6.19 26.41 4.27
N LYS A 79 -5.42 26.68 3.21
CA LYS A 79 -5.78 27.64 2.17
C LYS A 79 -5.70 26.97 0.79
N PRO A 80 -6.48 27.45 -0.19
CA PRO A 80 -6.34 27.00 -1.57
C PRO A 80 -4.89 27.07 -2.05
N ALA A 81 -4.50 26.13 -2.92
CA ALA A 81 -3.16 25.91 -3.43
C ALA A 81 -2.14 25.36 -2.40
N GLU A 82 -2.52 25.10 -1.18
CA GLU A 82 -1.64 24.47 -0.21
C GLU A 82 -1.75 22.94 -0.23
N ILE A 83 -0.62 22.27 -0.01
CA ILE A 83 -0.54 20.83 0.17
C ILE A 83 -0.47 20.53 1.67
N TRP A 84 -1.37 19.70 2.14
CA TRP A 84 -1.49 19.31 3.53
C TRP A 84 -1.57 17.81 3.71
N TRP A 85 -1.10 17.33 4.84
CA TRP A 85 -1.41 16.00 5.35
C TRP A 85 -2.70 16.08 6.16
N ALA A 86 -3.69 15.30 5.75
CA ALA A 86 -5.00 15.26 6.39
C ALA A 86 -5.54 13.83 6.42
N LYS A 87 -6.49 13.60 7.32
CA LYS A 87 -7.27 12.38 7.31
C LYS A 87 -8.34 12.48 6.23
N VAL A 88 -8.11 11.75 5.14
CA VAL A 88 -9.00 11.72 3.99
C VAL A 88 -9.84 10.45 4.02
N PRO A 89 -11.17 10.54 3.92
CA PRO A 89 -12.04 9.38 3.84
C PRO A 89 -11.69 8.47 2.67
N TYR A 90 -11.95 7.16 2.83
CA TYR A 90 -11.85 6.22 1.72
C TYR A 90 -12.97 6.46 0.71
N GLU A 91 -12.74 6.03 -0.52
CA GLU A 91 -13.74 6.06 -1.59
C GLU A 91 -14.77 4.95 -1.37
N ASP A 92 -14.30 3.73 -1.11
CA ASP A 92 -15.07 2.50 -1.12
C ASP A 92 -15.32 1.96 0.29
N GLY A 93 -15.81 2.76 1.22
CA GLY A 93 -16.18 2.22 2.51
C GLY A 93 -15.88 3.07 3.73
N PRO A 94 -16.20 2.57 4.92
CA PRO A 94 -15.96 3.29 6.15
C PRO A 94 -14.48 3.36 6.47
N GLY A 95 -14.03 4.54 6.96
CA GLY A 95 -12.67 4.79 7.41
C GLY A 95 -11.98 5.93 6.71
N GLU A 96 -10.82 6.27 7.23
CA GLU A 96 -10.01 7.40 6.78
C GLU A 96 -8.52 7.05 6.86
N LYS A 97 -7.71 7.69 6.07
CA LYS A 97 -6.27 7.51 6.09
C LYS A 97 -5.55 8.85 6.03
N ASP A 98 -4.45 8.95 6.77
CA ASP A 98 -3.55 10.10 6.70
C ASP A 98 -2.85 10.12 5.33
N ARG A 99 -3.15 11.15 4.53
CA ARG A 99 -2.65 11.28 3.15
C ARG A 99 -2.31 12.73 2.84
N PRO A 100 -1.36 12.98 1.96
CA PRO A 100 -1.18 14.30 1.39
C PRO A 100 -2.34 14.61 0.44
N CYS A 101 -2.83 15.84 0.48
CA CYS A 101 -3.89 16.32 -0.38
C CYS A 101 -3.64 17.79 -0.75
N LEU A 102 -4.09 18.19 -1.93
CA LEU A 102 -4.12 19.56 -2.38
C LEU A 102 -5.45 20.20 -1.98
N VAL A 103 -5.40 21.32 -1.30
CA VAL A 103 -6.59 22.11 -0.95
C VAL A 103 -7.04 22.90 -2.16
N LEU A 104 -8.24 22.66 -2.62
CA LEU A 104 -8.86 23.37 -3.76
C LEU A 104 -9.68 24.57 -3.28
N SER A 105 -10.58 24.35 -2.31
CA SER A 105 -11.37 25.42 -1.70
C SER A 105 -11.61 25.15 -0.22
N VAL A 106 -11.93 26.20 0.52
CA VAL A 106 -12.33 26.10 1.94
C VAL A 106 -13.67 26.77 2.12
N ARG A 107 -14.64 26.07 2.70
CA ARG A 107 -16.00 26.51 2.90
C ARG A 107 -16.40 26.26 4.36
N GLY A 108 -16.39 27.31 5.17
CA GLY A 108 -16.70 27.19 6.60
C GLY A 108 -15.71 26.27 7.32
N GLU A 109 -16.21 25.15 7.84
CA GLU A 109 -15.43 24.19 8.61
C GLU A 109 -14.93 22.97 7.77
N SER A 110 -15.13 22.99 6.46
CA SER A 110 -14.64 21.95 5.56
C SER A 110 -13.84 22.51 4.39
N ALA A 111 -13.01 21.67 3.80
CA ALA A 111 -12.23 21.99 2.63
C ALA A 111 -12.41 20.90 1.57
N VAL A 112 -12.58 21.32 0.32
CA VAL A 112 -12.55 20.41 -0.83
C VAL A 112 -11.10 20.18 -1.18
N VAL A 113 -10.71 18.90 -1.27
CA VAL A 113 -9.35 18.51 -1.55
C VAL A 113 -9.27 17.48 -2.68
N ALA A 114 -8.18 17.51 -3.43
CA ALA A 114 -7.76 16.46 -4.34
C ALA A 114 -6.69 15.59 -3.67
N LYS A 115 -6.86 14.29 -3.74
CA LYS A 115 -5.96 13.30 -3.11
C LYS A 115 -4.63 13.23 -3.84
N ILE A 116 -3.55 13.04 -3.08
CA ILE A 116 -2.22 12.78 -3.62
C ILE A 116 -1.80 11.37 -3.24
N THR A 117 -1.34 10.59 -4.22
CA THR A 117 -0.89 9.21 -4.05
C THR A 117 0.54 9.02 -4.55
N SER A 118 1.22 8.00 -4.05
CA SER A 118 2.51 7.56 -4.60
C SER A 118 2.35 6.44 -5.64
N LYS A 119 1.13 5.91 -5.83
CA LYS A 119 0.82 4.90 -6.83
C LYS A 119 0.32 5.61 -8.08
N TYR A 120 0.92 5.31 -9.21
CA TYR A 120 0.45 5.78 -10.50
C TYR A 120 -0.72 4.91 -10.98
N HIS A 121 -1.79 5.53 -11.40
CA HIS A 121 -2.98 4.90 -11.95
C HIS A 121 -3.14 5.40 -13.40
N ASP A 122 -2.53 4.68 -14.33
CA ASP A 122 -2.53 5.00 -15.76
C ASP A 122 -3.91 4.83 -16.42
N GLU A 123 -4.74 4.00 -15.81
CA GLU A 123 -6.13 3.77 -16.23
C GLU A 123 -7.08 4.93 -15.92
N ARG A 124 -6.65 5.88 -15.08
CA ARG A 124 -7.50 7.00 -14.64
C ARG A 124 -7.17 8.28 -15.41
N ALA A 125 -8.22 8.89 -15.94
CA ALA A 125 -8.13 10.25 -16.46
C ALA A 125 -7.99 11.24 -15.29
N GLY A 126 -7.15 12.27 -15.45
CA GLY A 126 -7.02 13.31 -14.42
C GLY A 126 -5.93 13.04 -13.37
N VAL A 127 -5.03 12.10 -13.62
CA VAL A 127 -3.85 11.89 -12.77
C VAL A 127 -2.69 12.76 -13.27
N ILE A 128 -2.25 13.69 -12.42
CA ILE A 128 -1.21 14.66 -12.74
C ILE A 128 0.05 14.36 -11.92
N PRO A 129 1.22 14.13 -12.55
CA PRO A 129 2.46 13.93 -11.82
C PRO A 129 2.89 15.23 -11.11
N LEU A 130 3.32 15.09 -9.86
CA LEU A 130 3.84 16.20 -9.07
C LEU A 130 5.38 16.23 -9.10
N PRO A 131 6.00 17.40 -9.03
CA PRO A 131 7.43 17.50 -8.86
C PRO A 131 7.92 16.74 -7.62
N PRO A 132 9.11 16.14 -7.65
CA PRO A 132 9.69 15.49 -6.48
C PRO A 132 9.74 16.40 -5.26
N GLY A 133 9.37 15.87 -4.10
CA GLY A 133 9.39 16.63 -2.85
C GLY A 133 8.16 17.50 -2.58
N SER A 134 7.20 17.61 -3.50
CA SER A 134 5.98 18.43 -3.34
C SER A 134 5.19 18.11 -2.07
N VAL A 135 5.18 16.86 -1.63
CA VAL A 135 4.46 16.40 -0.43
C VAL A 135 5.32 16.41 0.85
N GLY A 136 6.52 17.00 0.79
CA GLY A 136 7.46 16.99 1.92
C GLY A 136 7.98 15.59 2.26
N ASP A 137 8.05 14.69 1.29
CA ASP A 137 8.67 13.38 1.43
C ASP A 137 10.19 13.50 1.21
N ALA A 138 10.96 13.27 2.29
CA ALA A 138 12.43 13.30 2.24
C ALA A 138 13.04 12.22 1.32
N ARG A 139 12.26 11.20 0.94
CA ARG A 139 12.71 10.13 0.05
C ARG A 139 12.55 10.45 -1.44
N GLY A 140 11.92 11.59 -1.77
CA GLY A 140 11.72 12.02 -3.16
C GLY A 140 10.88 11.05 -4.00
N ARG A 141 10.01 10.28 -3.37
CA ARG A 141 9.14 9.35 -4.11
C ARG A 141 8.23 10.11 -5.07
N PRO A 142 7.98 9.54 -6.26
CA PRO A 142 7.02 10.12 -7.17
C PRO A 142 5.65 10.23 -6.50
N SER A 143 4.97 11.32 -6.79
CA SER A 143 3.65 11.61 -6.25
C SER A 143 2.75 12.09 -7.36
N PHE A 144 1.48 11.72 -7.30
CA PHE A 144 0.49 11.97 -8.34
C PHE A 144 -0.75 12.58 -7.70
N LEU A 145 -1.25 13.65 -8.29
CA LEU A 145 -2.49 14.30 -7.90
C LEU A 145 -3.65 13.64 -8.67
N GLU A 146 -4.65 13.16 -7.96
CA GLU A 146 -5.86 12.58 -8.53
C GLU A 146 -6.96 13.66 -8.53
N THR A 147 -7.29 14.18 -9.71
CA THR A 147 -8.27 15.26 -9.86
C THR A 147 -9.69 14.78 -10.13
N ASP A 148 -9.85 13.50 -10.38
CA ASP A 148 -11.13 12.81 -10.56
C ASP A 148 -11.82 12.44 -9.23
N GLU A 149 -11.07 12.45 -8.12
CA GLU A 149 -11.57 12.13 -6.79
C GLU A 149 -11.44 13.31 -5.83
N LEU A 150 -12.45 14.15 -5.81
CA LEU A 150 -12.52 15.23 -4.83
C LEU A 150 -13.19 14.75 -3.53
N ARG A 151 -12.69 15.23 -2.39
CA ARG A 151 -13.22 14.89 -1.06
C ARG A 151 -13.41 16.13 -0.22
N ASP A 152 -14.48 16.12 0.56
CA ASP A 152 -14.69 17.08 1.63
C ASP A 152 -13.98 16.59 2.91
N VAL A 153 -13.08 17.39 3.43
CA VAL A 153 -12.32 17.09 4.64
C VAL A 153 -12.55 18.19 5.65
N PRO A 154 -12.98 17.85 6.89
CA PRO A 154 -13.11 18.83 7.95
C PRO A 154 -11.78 19.52 8.26
N VAL A 155 -11.80 20.83 8.50
CA VAL A 155 -10.58 21.62 8.73
C VAL A 155 -9.77 21.11 9.94
N TRP A 156 -10.40 20.53 10.94
CA TRP A 156 -9.70 19.96 12.12
C TRP A 156 -8.95 18.66 11.83
N GLU A 157 -9.21 17.99 10.69
CA GLU A 157 -8.49 16.80 10.25
C GLU A 157 -7.16 17.10 9.56
N PHE A 158 -6.89 18.39 9.27
CA PHE A 158 -5.62 18.83 8.71
C PHE A 158 -4.55 18.86 9.80
N ARG A 159 -3.44 18.19 9.56
CA ARG A 159 -2.41 17.94 10.58
C ARG A 159 -1.12 18.69 10.36
N ARG A 160 -0.65 18.73 9.12
CA ARG A 160 0.64 19.29 8.78
C ARG A 160 0.62 19.86 7.37
N ARG A 161 1.04 21.10 7.22
CA ARG A 161 1.29 21.69 5.92
C ARG A 161 2.58 21.13 5.34
N ALA A 162 2.54 20.63 4.11
CA ALA A 162 3.68 20.13 3.36
C ALA A 162 4.32 21.23 2.51
N GLY A 163 3.50 22.08 1.88
CA GLY A 163 4.00 23.14 1.00
C GLY A 163 2.89 23.88 0.30
N ILE A 164 3.25 24.53 -0.79
CA ILE A 164 2.36 25.16 -1.75
C ILE A 164 2.59 24.47 -3.08
N VAL A 165 1.54 24.25 -3.83
CA VAL A 165 1.64 23.68 -5.18
C VAL A 165 2.30 24.67 -6.13
N ASP A 166 2.96 24.16 -7.16
CA ASP A 166 3.51 25.00 -8.23
C ASP A 166 2.41 25.84 -8.90
N PRO A 167 2.66 27.14 -9.16
CA PRO A 167 1.64 28.03 -9.75
C PRO A 167 1.09 27.52 -11.10
N ALA A 168 1.94 26.95 -11.97
CA ALA A 168 1.50 26.44 -13.25
C ALA A 168 0.58 25.22 -13.08
N LEU A 169 0.86 24.37 -12.10
CA LEU A 169 -0.03 23.27 -11.76
C LEU A 169 -1.34 23.76 -11.11
N TRP A 170 -1.24 24.79 -10.25
CA TRP A 170 -2.44 25.39 -9.67
C TRP A 170 -3.39 25.92 -10.75
N ASP A 171 -2.87 26.61 -11.74
CA ASP A 171 -3.67 27.14 -12.86
C ASP A 171 -4.39 26.02 -13.65
N GLN A 172 -3.80 24.84 -13.71
CA GLN A 172 -4.42 23.67 -14.35
C GLN A 172 -5.57 23.06 -13.55
N VAL A 173 -5.59 23.20 -12.21
CA VAL A 173 -6.55 22.46 -11.37
C VAL A 173 -7.51 23.38 -10.59
N ARG A 174 -7.27 24.69 -10.53
CA ARG A 174 -8.10 25.63 -9.75
C ARG A 174 -9.56 25.67 -10.17
N TYR A 175 -9.89 25.29 -11.40
CA TYR A 175 -11.28 25.21 -11.87
C TYR A 175 -12.10 24.15 -11.12
N LEU A 176 -11.44 23.16 -10.50
CA LEU A 176 -12.08 22.11 -9.68
C LEU A 176 -12.54 22.65 -8.31
N ALA A 177 -12.20 23.86 -7.97
CA ALA A 177 -12.59 24.50 -6.71
C ALA A 177 -14.10 24.86 -6.66
N GLY A 178 -14.80 24.85 -7.78
CA GLY A 178 -16.25 25.08 -7.94
C GLY A 178 -16.61 26.54 -7.80
#